data_6e5013aa2343d7ad95068a015952dac5
#
_entry.id   6e5013aa2343d7ad95068a015952dac5
#
_cell.length_a   1.000
_cell.length_b   1.000
_cell.length_c   1.000
_cell.angle_alpha   90.00
_cell.angle_beta   90.00
_cell.angle_gamma   90.00
#
_symmetry.space_group_name_H-M   'P 1'
#
loop_
_entity.id
_entity.type
_entity.pdbx_description
1 polymer ?
#
loop_
_entity_poly.entity_id
_entity_poly.type
_entity_poly.pdbx_seq_one_letter_code
_entity_poly.pdbx_strand_id
1 'polypeptide(L)'
;CFKSFNLLRNYNEAQKTCNNDGGTLAMPRDAETNALIVSLIDQNCWHWIGLNDKKDEAVFQWVDGSALGKYSAWSYGRPNSASQNEDCVCVVRFRGAGKWFDMDCRYTALFVCQISPGTSA
;
A
#
# COMPACT_ATOMS: atom_id res chain seq x y z
N CYS A 1 -2.21 13.08 6.27
CA CYS A 1 -2.83 12.34 7.38
C CYS A 1 -3.10 10.90 6.97
N PHE A 2 -2.68 9.95 7.79
CA PHE A 2 -2.87 8.52 7.50
C PHE A 2 -3.84 7.91 8.49
N LYS A 3 -4.62 6.95 8.02
CA LYS A 3 -5.63 6.29 8.82
C LYS A 3 -5.62 4.80 8.51
N SER A 4 -5.39 3.96 9.52
CA SER A 4 -5.43 2.52 9.32
C SER A 4 -6.84 2.01 9.62
N PHE A 5 -7.25 0.99 8.88
CA PHE A 5 -8.58 0.41 9.01
C PHE A 5 -8.46 -1.05 9.44
N ASN A 6 -9.25 -1.44 10.43
CA ASN A 6 -9.32 -2.80 10.92
C ASN A 6 -10.40 -3.60 10.20
N LEU A 7 -10.48 -3.43 8.89
CA LEU A 7 -11.44 -4.13 8.04
C LEU A 7 -10.67 -4.93 7.00
N LEU A 8 -11.06 -6.18 6.82
CA LEU A 8 -10.44 -7.01 5.77
C LEU A 8 -11.17 -6.76 4.46
N ARG A 9 -10.44 -6.27 3.47
CA ARG A 9 -10.99 -5.94 2.15
C ARG A 9 -9.98 -6.34 1.08
N ASN A 10 -10.48 -6.65 -0.12
CA ASN A 10 -9.56 -6.83 -1.24
C ASN A 10 -9.06 -5.44 -1.68
N TYR A 11 -8.10 -5.43 -2.60
CA TYR A 11 -7.44 -4.18 -2.96
C TYR A 11 -8.40 -3.14 -3.51
N ASN A 12 -9.29 -3.54 -4.43
CA ASN A 12 -10.24 -2.61 -5.04
C ASN A 12 -11.21 -2.04 -4.01
N GLU A 13 -11.70 -2.88 -3.10
CA GLU A 13 -12.60 -2.44 -2.03
C GLU A 13 -11.90 -1.49 -1.06
N ALA A 14 -10.64 -1.77 -0.75
CA ALA A 14 -9.84 -0.92 0.12
C ALA A 14 -9.66 0.46 -0.51
N GLN A 15 -9.29 0.51 -1.79
CA GLN A 15 -9.14 1.78 -2.50
C GLN A 15 -10.44 2.57 -2.54
N LYS A 16 -11.55 1.87 -2.76
CA LYS A 16 -12.87 2.50 -2.78
C LYS A 16 -13.22 3.10 -1.43
N THR A 17 -12.91 2.38 -0.35
CA THR A 17 -13.15 2.87 1.01
C THR A 17 -12.33 4.13 1.27
N CYS A 18 -11.06 4.14 0.86
CA CYS A 18 -10.23 5.34 1.01
C CYS A 18 -10.79 6.51 0.20
N ASN A 19 -11.26 6.26 -1.03
CA ASN A 19 -11.84 7.31 -1.85
C ASN A 19 -13.09 7.90 -1.22
N ASN A 20 -13.93 7.05 -0.62
CA ASN A 20 -15.14 7.52 0.05
C ASN A 20 -14.83 8.38 1.28
N ASP A 21 -13.65 8.18 1.85
CA ASP A 21 -13.21 8.92 3.03
C ASP A 21 -12.38 10.16 2.65
N GLY A 22 -12.33 10.50 1.38
CA GLY A 22 -11.67 11.70 0.90
C GLY A 22 -10.20 11.54 0.57
N GLY A 23 -9.74 10.32 0.34
CA GLY A 23 -8.33 10.08 0.06
C GLY A 23 -8.07 8.91 -0.87
N THR A 24 -6.92 8.28 -0.68
CA THR A 24 -6.51 7.11 -1.45
C THR A 24 -5.81 6.14 -0.51
N LEU A 25 -5.49 4.95 -0.98
CA LEU A 25 -4.57 4.09 -0.24
C LEU A 25 -3.25 4.83 -0.05
N ALA A 26 -2.60 4.62 1.08
CA ALA A 26 -1.39 5.34 1.44
C ALA A 26 -0.26 5.10 0.45
N MET A 27 0.53 6.15 0.20
CA MET A 27 1.63 6.11 -0.75
C MET A 27 2.94 6.44 -0.04
N PRO A 28 3.62 5.44 0.56
CA PRO A 28 4.89 5.68 1.26
C PRO A 28 6.04 5.87 0.27
N ARG A 29 6.17 7.08 -0.25
CA ARG A 29 7.15 7.41 -1.30
C ARG A 29 8.57 7.60 -0.80
N ASP A 30 8.76 7.65 0.51
CA ASP A 30 10.09 7.82 1.10
C ASP A 30 10.14 7.08 2.44
N ALA A 31 11.36 6.98 2.98
CA ALA A 31 11.59 6.20 4.21
C ALA A 31 10.82 6.78 5.39
N GLU A 32 10.73 8.10 5.48
CA GLU A 32 10.05 8.77 6.57
C GLU A 32 8.55 8.48 6.55
N THR A 33 7.93 8.58 5.38
CA THR A 33 6.52 8.28 5.21
C THR A 33 6.23 6.81 5.50
N ASN A 34 7.09 5.92 5.02
CA ASN A 34 6.95 4.50 5.29
C ASN A 34 7.01 4.21 6.78
N ALA A 35 7.92 4.86 7.50
CA ALA A 35 8.04 4.71 8.95
C ALA A 35 6.79 5.21 9.68
N LEU A 36 6.20 6.31 9.22
CA LEU A 36 4.96 6.82 9.80
C LEU A 36 3.83 5.80 9.65
N ILE A 37 3.68 5.23 8.47
CA ILE A 37 2.64 4.24 8.20
C ILE A 37 2.86 3.02 9.09
N VAL A 38 4.09 2.56 9.19
CA VAL A 38 4.44 1.40 10.01
C VAL A 38 4.07 1.63 11.48
N SER A 39 4.20 2.86 11.95
CA SER A 39 3.86 3.19 13.35
C SER A 39 2.37 3.06 13.64
N LEU A 40 1.53 3.04 12.60
CA LEU A 40 0.08 2.97 12.73
C LEU A 40 -0.47 1.56 12.62
N ILE A 41 0.35 0.59 12.24
CA ILE A 41 -0.14 -0.76 11.95
C ILE A 41 0.43 -1.76 12.97
N ASP A 42 -0.32 -2.86 13.15
CA ASP A 42 0.10 -3.92 14.05
C ASP A 42 1.16 -4.80 13.41
N GLN A 43 2.00 -5.40 14.25
CA GLN A 43 3.07 -6.25 13.78
C GLN A 43 2.52 -7.52 13.12
N ASN A 44 3.14 -7.92 12.02
CA ASN A 44 2.82 -9.13 11.28
C ASN A 44 1.42 -9.12 10.65
N CYS A 45 0.81 -7.96 10.51
CA CYS A 45 -0.47 -7.82 9.83
C CYS A 45 -0.25 -7.17 8.45
N TRP A 46 -0.97 -7.68 7.46
CA TRP A 46 -0.83 -7.22 6.08
C TRP A 46 -1.77 -6.05 5.84
N HIS A 47 -1.23 -4.96 5.30
CA HIS A 47 -2.01 -3.76 5.02
C HIS A 47 -1.76 -3.32 3.58
N TRP A 48 -2.83 -3.18 2.80
CA TRP A 48 -2.72 -2.66 1.43
C TRP A 48 -2.18 -1.24 1.44
N ILE A 49 -1.32 -0.94 0.48
CA ILE A 49 -0.84 0.42 0.21
C ILE A 49 -1.12 0.76 -1.24
N GLY A 50 -0.97 2.02 -1.59
CA GLY A 50 -1.34 2.53 -2.91
C GLY A 50 -0.30 2.31 -3.99
N LEU A 51 0.18 1.08 -4.12
CA LEU A 51 1.19 0.72 -5.11
C LEU A 51 0.75 -0.56 -5.81
N ASN A 52 0.83 -0.59 -7.13
CA ASN A 52 0.45 -1.78 -7.90
C ASN A 52 1.07 -1.73 -9.29
N ASP A 53 1.07 -2.87 -9.98
CA ASP A 53 1.49 -2.97 -11.39
C ASP A 53 0.36 -3.48 -12.27
N LYS A 54 -0.87 -3.09 -11.95
CA LYS A 54 -2.07 -3.56 -12.68
C LYS A 54 -2.09 -3.11 -14.13
N LYS A 55 -1.49 -1.97 -14.42
CA LYS A 55 -1.50 -1.41 -15.77
C LYS A 55 -0.48 -2.11 -16.66
N ASP A 56 0.74 -2.26 -16.18
CA ASP A 56 1.82 -2.93 -16.91
C ASP A 56 2.56 -3.85 -15.96
N GLU A 57 2.63 -5.13 -16.29
CA GLU A 57 3.28 -6.14 -15.45
C GLU A 57 4.71 -5.73 -15.09
N ALA A 58 5.05 -5.82 -13.82
CA ALA A 58 6.36 -5.48 -13.26
C ALA A 58 6.70 -3.99 -13.32
N VAL A 59 5.78 -3.13 -13.78
CA VAL A 59 5.96 -1.69 -13.76
C VAL A 59 5.05 -1.11 -12.71
N PHE A 60 5.58 -0.89 -11.51
CA PHE A 60 4.80 -0.44 -10.37
C PHE A 60 4.55 1.06 -10.40
N GLN A 61 3.32 1.42 -10.09
CA GLN A 61 2.87 2.82 -10.05
C GLN A 61 2.07 3.05 -8.78
N TRP A 62 2.17 4.27 -8.27
CA TRP A 62 1.30 4.71 -7.19
C TRP A 62 -0.11 4.92 -7.70
N VAL A 63 -1.10 4.86 -6.81
CA VAL A 63 -2.52 5.00 -7.22
C VAL A 63 -2.85 6.37 -7.78
N ASP A 64 -1.98 7.35 -7.65
CA ASP A 64 -2.16 8.66 -8.27
C ASP A 64 -1.62 8.71 -9.70
N GLY A 65 -1.10 7.60 -10.21
CA GLY A 65 -0.56 7.51 -11.56
C GLY A 65 0.92 7.76 -11.70
N SER A 66 1.58 8.23 -10.64
CA SER A 66 3.01 8.49 -10.71
C SER A 66 3.81 7.20 -10.60
N ALA A 67 4.96 7.16 -11.25
CA ALA A 67 5.82 5.98 -11.24
C ALA A 67 6.49 5.80 -9.89
N LEU A 68 6.80 4.54 -9.56
CA LEU A 68 7.61 4.23 -8.39
C LEU A 68 8.98 4.88 -8.59
N GLY A 69 9.38 5.69 -7.62
CA GLY A 69 10.65 6.39 -7.69
C GLY A 69 11.82 5.55 -7.20
N LYS A 70 12.84 6.23 -6.71
CA LYS A 70 14.06 5.54 -6.27
C LYS A 70 13.90 4.82 -4.95
N TYR A 71 13.02 5.32 -4.08
CA TYR A 71 12.80 4.67 -2.79
C TYR A 71 11.88 3.47 -2.93
N SER A 72 12.25 2.38 -2.30
CA SER A 72 11.37 1.24 -2.16
C SER A 72 11.73 0.50 -0.87
N ALA A 73 10.79 -0.28 -0.38
CA ALA A 73 10.99 -1.05 0.85
C ALA A 73 10.65 -2.53 0.64
N TRP A 74 10.92 -3.04 -0.55
CA TRP A 74 10.63 -4.43 -0.88
C TRP A 74 11.28 -5.38 0.12
N SER A 75 10.53 -6.39 0.53
CA SER A 75 11.07 -7.47 1.31
C SER A 75 12.02 -8.30 0.43
N TYR A 76 12.90 -9.05 1.05
CA TYR A 76 13.86 -9.88 0.33
C TYR A 76 13.12 -10.78 -0.68
N GLY A 77 13.59 -10.75 -1.92
CA GLY A 77 12.99 -11.53 -2.99
C GLY A 77 11.73 -10.94 -3.59
N ARG A 78 11.35 -9.72 -3.19
CA ARG A 78 10.16 -9.04 -3.71
C ARG A 78 10.54 -7.78 -4.48
N PRO A 79 9.75 -7.33 -5.44
CA PRO A 79 8.58 -8.04 -5.97
C PRO A 79 9.02 -9.26 -6.75
N ASN A 80 8.29 -10.34 -6.65
CA ASN A 80 8.68 -11.54 -7.38
C ASN A 80 7.86 -11.75 -8.64
N SER A 81 6.67 -11.16 -8.71
CA SER A 81 5.79 -11.26 -9.89
C SER A 81 5.70 -12.69 -10.44
N ALA A 82 5.89 -13.67 -9.58
CA ALA A 82 5.93 -15.07 -9.96
C ALA A 82 4.59 -15.53 -10.51
N SER A 83 3.53 -14.87 -10.09
CA SER A 83 2.17 -15.10 -10.56
C SER A 83 1.71 -13.81 -11.23
N GLN A 84 1.01 -13.94 -12.35
CA GLN A 84 0.44 -12.78 -13.03
C GLN A 84 -0.61 -12.07 -12.20
N ASN A 85 -1.01 -12.67 -11.07
CA ASN A 85 -2.04 -12.11 -10.20
C ASN A 85 -1.46 -11.34 -9.02
N GLU A 86 -0.14 -11.29 -8.86
CA GLU A 86 0.49 -10.57 -7.76
C GLU A 86 0.74 -9.12 -8.15
N ASP A 87 -0.33 -8.39 -8.42
CA ASP A 87 -0.26 -7.04 -8.96
C ASP A 87 -0.42 -5.92 -7.93
N CYS A 88 -0.75 -6.26 -6.69
CA CYS A 88 -1.00 -5.27 -5.65
C CYS A 88 0.00 -5.42 -4.52
N VAL A 89 0.24 -4.33 -3.80
CA VAL A 89 1.31 -4.30 -2.80
C VAL A 89 0.72 -4.06 -1.41
N CYS A 90 1.23 -4.79 -0.44
CA CYS A 90 0.92 -4.56 0.96
C CYS A 90 2.21 -4.27 1.73
N VAL A 91 2.05 -3.64 2.89
CA VAL A 91 3.15 -3.43 3.83
C VAL A 91 2.92 -4.30 5.06
N VAL A 92 3.99 -4.88 5.56
CA VAL A 92 3.97 -5.69 6.77
C VAL A 92 4.99 -5.12 7.74
N ARG A 93 4.57 -4.90 8.98
CA ARG A 93 5.48 -4.46 10.02
C ARG A 93 6.14 -5.70 10.63
N PHE A 94 7.44 -5.82 10.41
CA PHE A 94 8.21 -6.94 10.90
C PHE A 94 9.42 -6.41 11.68
N ARG A 95 9.47 -6.68 12.98
CA ARG A 95 10.56 -6.22 13.86
C ARG A 95 10.76 -4.70 13.76
N GLY A 96 9.66 -3.97 13.69
CA GLY A 96 9.70 -2.51 13.64
C GLY A 96 9.96 -1.91 12.27
N ALA A 97 10.21 -2.72 11.26
CA ALA A 97 10.44 -2.24 9.90
C ALA A 97 9.25 -2.54 9.00
N GLY A 98 8.96 -1.63 8.09
CA GLY A 98 7.89 -1.82 7.11
C GLY A 98 8.45 -2.37 5.82
N LYS A 99 8.06 -3.58 5.46
CA LYS A 99 8.50 -4.23 4.23
C LYS A 99 7.32 -4.43 3.30
N TRP A 100 7.56 -4.29 2.01
CA TRP A 100 6.53 -4.40 0.99
C TRP A 100 6.55 -5.78 0.35
N PHE A 101 5.34 -6.30 0.08
CA PHE A 101 5.16 -7.58 -0.61
C PHE A 101 4.15 -7.39 -1.73
N ASP A 102 4.44 -7.94 -2.91
CA ASP A 102 3.46 -7.98 -3.98
C ASP A 102 2.57 -9.19 -3.77
N MET A 103 1.26 -8.99 -3.90
CA MET A 103 0.26 -10.02 -3.62
C MET A 103 -0.89 -9.95 -4.60
N ASP A 104 -1.63 -11.05 -4.68
CA ASP A 104 -2.85 -11.12 -5.47
C ASP A 104 -3.86 -10.10 -4.93
N CYS A 105 -4.35 -9.23 -5.80
CA CYS A 105 -5.28 -8.16 -5.44
C CYS A 105 -6.61 -8.67 -4.89
N ARG A 106 -6.92 -9.93 -5.12
CA ARG A 106 -8.18 -10.53 -4.67
C ARG A 106 -8.15 -10.96 -3.20
N TYR A 107 -6.97 -11.07 -2.62
CA TYR A 107 -6.86 -11.41 -1.22
C TYR A 107 -7.41 -10.28 -0.37
N THR A 108 -7.89 -10.61 0.83
CA THR A 108 -8.35 -9.60 1.76
C THR A 108 -7.23 -9.29 2.76
N ALA A 109 -7.10 -8.02 3.07
CA ALA A 109 -6.10 -7.54 4.03
C ALA A 109 -6.63 -6.28 4.67
N LEU A 110 -6.01 -5.88 5.77
CA LEU A 110 -6.26 -4.57 6.35
C LEU A 110 -5.68 -3.54 5.39
N PHE A 111 -5.89 -2.26 5.65
CA PHE A 111 -5.37 -1.23 4.74
C PHE A 111 -5.17 0.10 5.45
N VAL A 112 -4.36 0.95 4.83
CA VAL A 112 -4.08 2.30 5.33
C VAL A 112 -4.47 3.29 4.25
N CYS A 113 -5.24 4.29 4.64
CA CYS A 113 -5.64 5.39 3.75
C CYS A 113 -4.80 6.62 4.02
N GLN A 114 -4.58 7.38 2.98
CA GLN A 114 -3.94 8.70 3.05
C GLN A 114 -5.01 9.73 2.73
N ILE A 115 -5.29 10.60 3.70
CA ILE A 115 -6.33 11.62 3.55
C ILE A 115 -5.63 12.95 3.31
N SER A 116 -6.03 13.64 2.27
CA SER A 116 -5.41 14.90 1.90
C SER A 116 -6.07 16.05 2.63
N PRO A 117 -5.43 16.63 3.65
CA PRO A 117 -6.07 17.69 4.44
C PRO A 117 -6.25 18.99 3.66
N GLY A 118 -5.46 19.21 2.64
CA GLY A 118 -5.53 20.46 1.88
C GLY A 118 -6.71 20.57 0.95
N THR A 119 -7.38 19.47 0.64
CA THR A 119 -8.45 19.48 -0.33
C THR A 119 -9.71 20.15 0.17
N SER A 120 -9.84 20.28 1.46
CA SER A 120 -11.02 20.90 2.07
C SER A 120 -10.95 22.41 2.09
N ALA A 121 -9.83 22.95 1.78
CA ALA A 121 -9.64 24.40 1.83
C ALA A 121 -10.35 25.10 0.69
#